data_1e7cbfa875944c2d9ad4fbac5f5b05fc
#
_entry.id   1e7cbfa875944c2d9ad4fbac5f5b05fc
#
_cell.length_a   1.000
_cell.length_b   1.000
_cell.length_c   1.000
_cell.angle_alpha   90.00
_cell.angle_beta   90.00
_cell.angle_gamma   90.00
#
_symmetry.space_group_name_H-M   'P 1'
#
loop_
_entity.id
_entity.type
_entity.pdbx_description
1 polymer ?
#
loop_
_entity_poly.entity_id
_entity_poly.type
_entity_poly.pdbx_seq_one_letter_code
_entity_poly.pdbx_strand_id
1 'polypeptide(L)'
;MLSRRKFLNLSMASLALTTLPSKIQSKQLIRNYRITAEITPHLFDEKGMSNNLWLYNKQTPGPLLKAKQNEIIRIEFVNNLDEATTIHWHGIKNINKMDGVPYLTQDPVQPGETFIYEFPLKDAGTFWYHAHFETWKQIAKGLYLSLIHI
;
A
#
# COMPACT_ATOMS: atom_id res chain seq x y z
N MET A 1 -25.18 14.92 58.57
CA MET A 1 -23.85 15.50 58.26
C MET A 1 -22.89 14.39 57.86
N LEU A 2 -22.25 14.51 56.69
CA LEU A 2 -21.22 13.58 56.27
C LEU A 2 -19.95 13.79 57.12
N SER A 3 -19.41 12.72 57.68
CA SER A 3 -18.17 12.83 58.46
C SER A 3 -17.00 13.14 57.53
N ARG A 4 -15.98 13.87 58.04
CA ARG A 4 -14.75 14.21 57.26
C ARG A 4 -14.13 12.99 56.59
N ARG A 5 -14.17 11.84 57.21
CA ARG A 5 -13.62 10.57 56.67
C ARG A 5 -14.42 10.04 55.47
N LYS A 6 -15.75 10.17 55.51
CA LYS A 6 -16.61 9.78 54.38
C LYS A 6 -16.43 10.72 53.21
N PHE A 7 -16.26 12.03 53.45
CA PHE A 7 -15.98 13.01 52.41
C PHE A 7 -14.64 12.76 51.70
N LEU A 8 -13.57 12.49 52.44
CA LEU A 8 -12.26 12.17 51.86
C LEU A 8 -12.28 10.87 51.05
N ASN A 9 -12.97 9.83 51.53
CA ASN A 9 -13.08 8.58 50.78
C ASN A 9 -13.90 8.73 49.49
N LEU A 10 -14.94 9.54 49.45
CA LEU A 10 -15.67 9.86 48.25
C LEU A 10 -14.82 10.67 47.25
N SER A 11 -14.04 11.64 47.75
CA SER A 11 -13.17 12.46 46.91
C SER A 11 -12.06 11.64 46.25
N MET A 12 -11.45 10.69 46.99
CA MET A 12 -10.45 9.78 46.44
C MET A 12 -11.03 8.81 45.40
N ALA A 13 -12.24 8.32 45.61
CA ALA A 13 -12.93 7.47 44.63
C ALA A 13 -13.25 8.22 43.32
N SER A 14 -13.64 9.49 43.39
CA SER A 14 -13.91 10.34 42.23
C SER A 14 -12.64 10.64 41.45
N LEU A 15 -11.50 10.84 42.12
CA LEU A 15 -10.21 11.11 41.44
C LEU A 15 -9.67 9.87 40.71
N ALA A 16 -9.92 8.68 41.25
CA ALA A 16 -9.49 7.43 40.60
C ALA A 16 -10.26 7.11 39.30
N LEU A 17 -11.51 7.57 39.17
CA LEU A 17 -12.29 7.37 37.94
C LEU A 17 -11.83 8.27 36.79
N THR A 18 -11.21 9.41 37.04
CA THR A 18 -10.77 10.35 36.01
C THR A 18 -9.39 10.02 35.41
N THR A 19 -8.65 9.08 36.02
CA THR A 19 -7.30 8.71 35.61
C THR A 19 -7.23 7.43 34.77
N LEU A 20 -8.36 6.79 34.44
CA LEU A 20 -8.34 5.67 33.51
C LEU A 20 -8.01 6.20 32.14
N PRO A 21 -6.84 5.84 31.57
CA PRO A 21 -6.55 6.21 30.18
C PRO A 21 -7.58 5.52 29.28
N SER A 22 -8.53 6.27 28.77
CA SER A 22 -9.35 5.79 27.67
C SER A 22 -8.39 5.53 26.51
N LYS A 23 -8.05 4.27 26.25
CA LYS A 23 -7.41 3.87 25.01
C LYS A 23 -8.41 4.15 23.89
N ILE A 24 -8.40 5.39 23.39
CA ILE A 24 -9.04 5.69 22.12
C ILE A 24 -8.26 4.89 21.08
N GLN A 25 -8.72 3.69 20.79
CA GLN A 25 -8.19 2.89 19.69
C GLN A 25 -8.65 3.58 18.42
N SER A 26 -7.81 4.46 17.90
CA SER A 26 -8.03 5.07 16.61
C SER A 26 -8.20 3.94 15.58
N LYS A 27 -9.39 3.85 14.99
CA LYS A 27 -9.64 2.90 13.90
C LYS A 27 -8.69 3.27 12.76
N GLN A 28 -7.72 2.40 12.50
CA GLN A 28 -6.73 2.63 11.46
C GLN A 28 -7.45 2.71 10.11
N LEU A 29 -7.28 3.80 9.40
CA LEU A 29 -7.94 4.02 8.12
C LEU A 29 -7.25 3.18 7.03
N ILE A 30 -8.06 2.47 6.23
CA ILE A 30 -7.57 1.66 5.11
C ILE A 30 -7.80 2.44 3.81
N ARG A 31 -6.74 2.62 3.03
CA ARG A 31 -6.77 3.17 1.66
C ARG A 31 -6.78 2.03 0.66
N ASN A 32 -7.87 1.91 -0.09
CA ASN A 32 -8.03 0.85 -1.07
C ASN A 32 -7.69 1.34 -2.47
N TYR A 33 -6.90 0.54 -3.19
CA TYR A 33 -6.54 0.76 -4.58
C TYR A 33 -6.70 -0.54 -5.37
N ARG A 34 -6.83 -0.40 -6.68
CA ARG A 34 -6.73 -1.52 -7.62
C ARG A 34 -5.69 -1.18 -8.68
N ILE A 35 -4.77 -2.09 -8.91
CA ILE A 35 -3.74 -2.00 -9.94
C ILE A 35 -3.86 -3.23 -10.82
N THR A 36 -4.01 -3.01 -12.12
CA THR A 36 -4.01 -4.07 -13.12
C THR A 36 -2.77 -3.91 -14.01
N ALA A 37 -1.94 -4.95 -14.09
CA ALA A 37 -0.87 -5.01 -15.08
C ALA A 37 -1.43 -5.61 -16.38
N GLU A 38 -1.30 -4.91 -17.50
CA GLU A 38 -1.87 -5.35 -18.78
C GLU A 38 -1.08 -4.84 -19.97
N ILE A 39 -1.16 -5.56 -21.08
CA ILE A 39 -0.56 -5.14 -22.35
C ILE A 39 -1.48 -4.11 -23.00
N THR A 40 -0.94 -2.93 -23.29
CA THR A 40 -1.72 -1.80 -23.80
C THR A 40 -1.00 -1.16 -24.98
N PRO A 41 -1.68 -0.93 -26.13
CA PRO A 41 -1.16 -0.05 -27.17
C PRO A 41 -0.94 1.35 -26.60
N HIS A 42 0.24 1.92 -26.80
CA HIS A 42 0.57 3.26 -26.33
C HIS A 42 1.16 4.09 -27.46
N LEU A 43 0.63 5.29 -27.65
CA LEU A 43 1.13 6.25 -28.63
C LEU A 43 2.13 7.17 -27.93
N PHE A 44 3.37 7.21 -28.43
CA PHE A 44 4.40 8.09 -27.89
C PHE A 44 4.39 9.49 -28.50
N ASP A 45 3.84 9.62 -29.72
CA ASP A 45 3.71 10.90 -30.41
C ASP A 45 2.51 10.92 -31.37
N GLU A 46 2.23 12.08 -31.97
CA GLU A 46 1.15 12.28 -32.93
C GLU A 46 1.37 11.49 -34.26
N LYS A 47 2.56 10.95 -34.50
CA LYS A 47 2.92 10.20 -35.70
C LYS A 47 2.53 8.72 -35.63
N GLY A 48 1.92 8.31 -34.52
CA GLY A 48 1.27 7.01 -34.43
C GLY A 48 2.21 5.83 -34.19
N MET A 49 3.38 6.02 -33.62
CA MET A 49 4.20 4.91 -33.16
C MET A 49 3.52 4.24 -31.95
N SER A 50 2.84 3.14 -32.22
CA SER A 50 2.21 2.32 -31.18
C SER A 50 3.10 1.13 -30.87
N ASN A 51 3.56 1.04 -29.64
CA ASN A 51 4.16 -0.16 -29.09
C ASN A 51 3.22 -0.77 -28.05
N ASN A 52 3.15 -2.09 -28.01
CA ASN A 52 2.46 -2.80 -26.93
C ASN A 52 3.32 -2.72 -25.66
N LEU A 53 3.03 -1.72 -24.84
CA LEU A 53 3.66 -1.57 -23.53
C LEU A 53 2.93 -2.41 -22.50
N TRP A 54 3.63 -2.79 -21.46
CA TRP A 54 3.05 -3.36 -20.26
C TRP A 54 2.82 -2.25 -19.26
N LEU A 55 1.58 -1.97 -18.96
CA LEU A 55 1.22 -0.79 -18.17
C LEU A 55 0.40 -1.15 -16.94
N TYR A 56 0.58 -0.39 -15.88
CA TYR A 56 -0.34 -0.39 -14.75
C TYR A 56 -1.53 0.53 -15.05
N ASN A 57 -2.75 -0.04 -15.07
CA ASN A 57 -3.99 0.67 -15.35
C ASN A 57 -3.95 1.47 -16.67
N LYS A 58 -3.33 0.92 -17.71
CA LYS A 58 -3.24 1.50 -19.08
C LYS A 58 -2.54 2.85 -19.17
N GLN A 59 -1.72 3.19 -18.20
CA GLN A 59 -1.02 4.48 -18.17
C GLN A 59 0.46 4.32 -17.83
N THR A 60 1.27 5.25 -18.30
CA THR A 60 2.69 5.39 -17.94
C THR A 60 3.02 6.85 -17.66
N PRO A 61 3.65 7.19 -16.54
CA PRO A 61 3.86 6.31 -15.40
C PRO A 61 2.55 5.74 -14.84
N GLY A 62 2.59 4.61 -14.13
CA GLY A 62 1.42 3.97 -13.53
C GLY A 62 0.64 4.88 -12.56
N PRO A 63 -0.45 4.44 -11.92
CA PRO A 63 -1.30 5.29 -11.09
C PRO A 63 -0.60 5.77 -9.82
N LEU A 64 -0.76 7.05 -9.52
CA LEU A 64 -0.29 7.66 -8.28
C LEU A 64 -1.10 7.15 -7.08
N LEU A 65 -0.42 6.60 -6.07
CA LEU A 65 -1.02 6.21 -4.81
C LEU A 65 -0.79 7.30 -3.75
N LYS A 66 -1.83 7.67 -3.01
CA LYS A 66 -1.77 8.68 -1.95
C LYS A 66 -2.34 8.13 -0.66
N ALA A 67 -1.61 8.27 0.43
CA ALA A 67 -2.07 7.89 1.75
C ALA A 67 -1.40 8.78 2.81
N LYS A 68 -1.79 8.61 4.07
CA LYS A 68 -1.16 9.32 5.19
C LYS A 68 -0.34 8.33 6.02
N GLN A 69 0.68 8.84 6.67
CA GLN A 69 1.46 8.07 7.65
C GLN A 69 0.52 7.45 8.70
N ASN A 70 0.78 6.20 9.06
CA ASN A 70 -0.02 5.35 9.96
C ASN A 70 -1.36 4.86 9.40
N GLU A 71 -1.72 5.16 8.15
CA GLU A 71 -2.81 4.45 7.47
C GLU A 71 -2.35 3.07 7.02
N ILE A 72 -3.30 2.20 6.71
CA ILE A 72 -3.07 0.94 5.98
C ILE A 72 -3.35 1.20 4.51
N ILE A 73 -2.44 0.78 3.64
CA ILE A 73 -2.73 0.71 2.22
C ILE A 73 -3.09 -0.73 1.87
N ARG A 74 -4.15 -0.90 1.07
CA ARG A 74 -4.61 -2.18 0.54
C ARG A 74 -4.72 -2.08 -0.97
N ILE A 75 -3.94 -2.87 -1.68
CA ILE A 75 -3.90 -2.87 -3.14
C ILE A 75 -4.34 -4.24 -3.65
N GLU A 76 -5.45 -4.28 -4.38
CA GLU A 76 -5.83 -5.43 -5.19
C GLU A 76 -5.04 -5.37 -6.50
N PHE A 77 -4.04 -6.23 -6.60
CA PHE A 77 -3.21 -6.34 -7.80
C PHE A 77 -3.72 -7.48 -8.68
N VAL A 78 -4.03 -7.17 -9.95
CA VAL A 78 -4.50 -8.13 -10.96
C VAL A 78 -3.45 -8.25 -12.06
N ASN A 79 -3.00 -9.46 -12.35
CA ASN A 79 -2.09 -9.73 -13.44
C ASN A 79 -2.85 -10.16 -14.71
N ASN A 80 -3.03 -9.23 -15.65
CA ASN A 80 -3.60 -9.49 -16.98
C ASN A 80 -2.52 -9.55 -18.08
N LEU A 81 -1.26 -9.81 -17.69
CA LEU A 81 -0.19 -10.12 -18.64
C LEU A 81 -0.25 -11.59 -19.04
N ASP A 82 0.54 -11.96 -20.03
CA ASP A 82 0.81 -13.33 -20.45
C ASP A 82 1.99 -14.00 -19.69
N GLU A 83 2.61 -13.26 -18.78
CA GLU A 83 3.72 -13.72 -17.94
C GLU A 83 3.44 -13.45 -16.45
N ALA A 84 4.11 -14.19 -15.56
CA ALA A 84 4.07 -13.94 -14.14
C ALA A 84 4.70 -12.58 -13.78
N THR A 85 4.23 -11.95 -12.71
CA THR A 85 4.79 -10.69 -12.22
C THR A 85 4.56 -10.52 -10.72
N THR A 86 5.24 -9.54 -10.11
CA THR A 86 5.01 -9.08 -8.73
C THR A 86 5.19 -7.57 -8.70
N ILE A 87 4.72 -6.91 -7.64
CA ILE A 87 5.01 -5.50 -7.40
C ILE A 87 5.90 -5.38 -6.16
N HIS A 88 7.05 -4.74 -6.31
CA HIS A 88 7.90 -4.31 -5.21
C HIS A 88 7.67 -2.83 -4.87
N TRP A 89 7.58 -2.53 -3.58
CA TRP A 89 7.33 -1.21 -3.01
C TRP A 89 8.65 -0.59 -2.57
N HIS A 90 9.37 -0.04 -3.53
CA HIS A 90 10.74 0.37 -3.35
C HIS A 90 10.90 1.52 -2.34
N GLY A 91 11.70 1.27 -1.31
CA GLY A 91 11.97 2.21 -0.23
C GLY A 91 10.95 2.22 0.90
N ILE A 92 9.81 1.54 0.76
CA ILE A 92 8.83 1.41 1.84
C ILE A 92 9.28 0.35 2.84
N LYS A 93 9.32 0.70 4.12
CA LYS A 93 9.57 -0.26 5.20
C LYS A 93 8.35 -1.14 5.44
N ASN A 94 8.31 -2.22 4.69
CA ASN A 94 7.17 -3.12 4.60
C ASN A 94 7.30 -4.34 5.53
N ILE A 95 6.21 -5.13 5.63
CA ILE A 95 6.25 -6.50 6.18
C ILE A 95 6.72 -7.46 5.09
N ASN A 96 7.54 -8.45 5.46
CA ASN A 96 8.21 -9.32 4.50
C ASN A 96 7.27 -9.92 3.43
N LYS A 97 6.10 -10.44 3.83
CA LYS A 97 5.12 -11.08 2.92
C LYS A 97 4.52 -10.13 1.87
N MET A 98 4.72 -8.83 2.01
CA MET A 98 4.14 -7.80 1.13
C MET A 98 5.22 -7.04 0.34
N ASP A 99 6.47 -7.50 0.39
CA ASP A 99 7.60 -6.81 -0.23
C ASP A 99 7.70 -7.05 -1.75
N GLY A 100 7.02 -8.07 -2.26
CA GLY A 100 6.90 -8.33 -3.70
C GLY A 100 8.12 -8.96 -4.35
N VAL A 101 9.05 -9.55 -3.57
CA VAL A 101 10.21 -10.26 -4.11
C VAL A 101 9.83 -11.71 -4.42
N PRO A 102 9.80 -12.11 -5.72
CA PRO A 102 9.36 -13.45 -6.11
C PRO A 102 10.23 -14.55 -5.50
N TYR A 103 9.58 -15.64 -5.08
CA TYR A 103 10.19 -16.82 -4.46
C TYR A 103 10.86 -16.61 -3.10
N LEU A 104 10.97 -15.34 -2.65
CA LEU A 104 11.53 -14.99 -1.33
C LEU A 104 10.46 -14.52 -0.37
N THR A 105 9.61 -13.61 -0.79
CA THR A 105 8.57 -13.00 0.06
C THR A 105 7.17 -13.44 -0.33
N GLN A 106 6.99 -13.85 -1.58
CA GLN A 106 5.74 -14.39 -2.16
C GLN A 106 6.03 -15.20 -3.42
N ASP A 107 5.07 -16.03 -3.82
CA ASP A 107 5.07 -16.60 -5.17
C ASP A 107 4.71 -15.54 -6.21
N PRO A 108 5.28 -15.62 -7.44
CA PRO A 108 4.87 -14.75 -8.54
C PRO A 108 3.39 -14.89 -8.85
N VAL A 109 2.72 -13.78 -9.08
CA VAL A 109 1.31 -13.73 -9.48
C VAL A 109 1.21 -14.17 -10.94
N GLN A 110 0.55 -15.31 -11.18
CA GLN A 110 0.43 -15.88 -12.52
C GLN A 110 -0.55 -15.09 -13.39
N PRO A 111 -0.51 -15.26 -14.73
CA PRO A 111 -1.51 -14.70 -15.63
C PRO A 111 -2.95 -14.99 -15.18
N GLY A 112 -3.79 -13.96 -15.07
CA GLY A 112 -5.17 -14.03 -14.61
C GLY A 112 -5.37 -14.07 -13.10
N GLU A 113 -4.29 -14.16 -12.32
CA GLU A 113 -4.39 -14.18 -10.87
C GLU A 113 -4.46 -12.77 -10.25
N THR A 114 -4.90 -12.75 -8.99
CA THR A 114 -4.98 -11.55 -8.16
C THR A 114 -4.22 -11.77 -6.85
N PHE A 115 -3.46 -10.77 -6.43
CA PHE A 115 -2.79 -10.74 -5.13
C PHE A 115 -3.19 -9.49 -4.34
N ILE A 116 -3.35 -9.62 -3.02
CA ILE A 116 -3.68 -8.50 -2.15
C ILE A 116 -2.45 -8.08 -1.36
N TYR A 117 -1.92 -6.91 -1.69
CA TYR A 117 -0.93 -6.25 -0.86
C TYR A 117 -1.64 -5.43 0.20
N GLU A 118 -1.35 -5.68 1.48
CA GLU A 118 -1.92 -4.91 2.59
C GLU A 118 -0.87 -4.70 3.68
N PHE A 119 -0.52 -3.44 3.93
CA PHE A 119 0.52 -3.11 4.90
C PHE A 119 0.36 -1.70 5.48
N PRO A 120 0.84 -1.48 6.72
CA PRO A 120 0.84 -0.16 7.33
C PRO A 120 1.94 0.72 6.76
N LEU A 121 1.66 1.99 6.58
CA LEU A 121 2.59 3.00 6.12
C LEU A 121 3.25 3.68 7.32
N LYS A 122 4.47 3.27 7.66
CA LYS A 122 5.17 3.72 8.87
C LYS A 122 5.90 5.04 8.68
N ASP A 123 6.44 5.27 7.51
CA ASP A 123 7.28 6.42 7.20
C ASP A 123 6.59 7.32 6.16
N ALA A 124 6.67 8.63 6.36
CA ALA A 124 6.21 9.60 5.38
C ALA A 124 7.31 9.82 4.33
N GLY A 125 6.93 10.03 3.08
CA GLY A 125 7.88 10.27 2.00
C GLY A 125 7.30 10.08 0.61
N THR A 126 8.19 10.11 -0.36
CA THR A 126 7.91 9.82 -1.76
C THR A 126 8.68 8.58 -2.16
N PHE A 127 7.95 7.57 -2.58
CA PHE A 127 8.47 6.26 -2.93
C PHE A 127 8.06 5.89 -4.35
N TRP A 128 8.52 4.74 -4.85
CA TRP A 128 8.10 4.23 -6.13
C TRP A 128 7.78 2.74 -6.07
N TYR A 129 7.03 2.22 -7.03
CA TYR A 129 6.80 0.79 -7.16
C TYR A 129 7.03 0.32 -8.59
N HIS A 130 7.42 -0.93 -8.73
CA HIS A 130 7.75 -1.52 -10.03
C HIS A 130 7.63 -3.04 -10.00
N ALA A 131 7.59 -3.65 -11.17
CA ALA A 131 7.65 -5.09 -11.29
C ALA A 131 8.99 -5.65 -10.77
N HIS A 132 8.93 -6.76 -10.03
CA HIS A 132 10.12 -7.41 -9.48
C HIS A 132 10.33 -8.85 -10.00
N PHE A 133 9.53 -9.29 -10.97
CA PHE A 133 9.75 -10.52 -11.71
C PHE A 133 10.38 -10.16 -13.06
N GLU A 134 11.55 -10.75 -13.40
CA GLU A 134 12.35 -10.32 -14.56
C GLU A 134 12.44 -8.79 -14.69
N THR A 135 12.83 -8.15 -13.61
CA THR A 135 12.77 -6.70 -13.39
C THR A 135 13.29 -5.87 -14.56
N TRP A 136 14.43 -6.25 -15.13
CA TRP A 136 15.06 -5.57 -16.25
C TRP A 136 14.16 -5.52 -17.50
N LYS A 137 13.41 -6.60 -17.76
CA LYS A 137 12.50 -6.73 -18.90
C LYS A 137 11.18 -6.01 -18.65
N GLN A 138 10.58 -6.26 -17.48
CA GLN A 138 9.25 -5.77 -17.17
C GLN A 138 9.23 -4.26 -16.93
N ILE A 139 10.26 -3.70 -16.30
CA ILE A 139 10.41 -2.24 -16.19
C ILE A 139 10.66 -1.61 -17.57
N ALA A 140 11.52 -2.19 -18.40
CA ALA A 140 11.77 -1.68 -19.74
C ALA A 140 10.51 -1.70 -20.63
N LYS A 141 9.57 -2.61 -20.38
CA LYS A 141 8.26 -2.66 -21.05
C LYS A 141 7.25 -1.66 -20.49
N GLY A 142 7.50 -1.01 -19.35
CA GLY A 142 6.67 0.05 -18.78
C GLY A 142 6.04 -0.23 -17.42
N LEU A 143 6.33 -1.37 -16.78
CA LEU A 143 5.79 -1.71 -15.45
C LEU A 143 6.53 -0.98 -14.32
N TYR A 144 6.34 0.31 -14.26
CA TYR A 144 6.86 1.16 -13.19
C TYR A 144 5.93 2.34 -12.91
N LEU A 145 6.05 2.87 -11.69
CA LEU A 145 5.48 4.13 -11.31
C LEU A 145 6.50 4.94 -10.52
N SER A 146 6.46 6.25 -10.70
CA SER A 146 7.41 7.15 -10.08
C SER A 146 7.08 7.58 -8.66
N LEU A 147 5.82 7.47 -8.16
CA LEU A 147 5.47 8.11 -6.89
C LEU A 147 4.39 7.40 -6.08
N ILE A 148 4.72 7.12 -4.81
CA ILE A 148 3.76 6.94 -3.72
C ILE A 148 4.02 8.10 -2.76
N HIS A 149 3.00 8.93 -2.51
CA HIS A 149 3.07 9.98 -1.51
C HIS A 149 2.41 9.51 -0.20
N ILE A 150 3.19 9.53 0.85
CA ILE A 150 2.73 9.22 2.20
C ILE A 150 2.88 10.45 3.08
#